data_43fe3b9496cc3d76c8458767ad5cbd43
#
_entry.id   43fe3b9496cc3d76c8458767ad5cbd43
#
_cell.length_a   1.000
_cell.length_b   1.000
_cell.length_c   1.000
_cell.angle_alpha   90.00
_cell.angle_beta   90.00
_cell.angle_gamma   90.00
#
_symmetry.space_group_name_H-M   'P 1'
#
loop_
_entity.id
_entity.type
_entity.pdbx_description
1 polymer ?
#
loop_
_entity_poly.entity_id
_entity_poly.type
_entity_poly.pdbx_seq_one_letter_code
_entity_poly.pdbx_strand_id
1 'polypeptide(L)' 'MDKVLLEYEMKKKGISVEELCKQIGISRSAFYRKCNGKSEFTQSEIKSIVECLNLASPMAIFFAQ' A
#
# COMPACT_ATOMS: atom_id res chain seq x y z
N MET A 1 8.11 -4.12 -4.56
CA MET A 1 6.88 -3.38 -4.88
C MET A 1 7.21 -2.00 -5.42
N ASP A 2 6.31 -1.38 -6.12
CA ASP A 2 6.51 -0.04 -6.67
C ASP A 2 5.95 1.02 -5.70
N LYS A 3 6.83 1.54 -4.86
CA LYS A 3 6.48 2.55 -3.85
C LYS A 3 5.97 3.85 -4.48
N VAL A 4 6.58 4.26 -5.59
CA VAL A 4 6.20 5.52 -6.26
C VAL A 4 4.78 5.41 -6.80
N LEU A 5 4.45 4.28 -7.41
CA LEU A 5 3.12 4.06 -7.94
C LEU A 5 2.07 3.99 -6.82
N LEU A 6 2.42 3.37 -5.69
CA LEU A 6 1.52 3.34 -4.54
C LEU A 6 1.25 4.76 -4.01
N GLU A 7 2.31 5.55 -3.87
CA GLU A 7 2.17 6.94 -3.41
C GLU A 7 1.32 7.78 -4.37
N TYR A 8 1.51 7.55 -5.67
CA TYR A 8 0.71 8.23 -6.70
C TYR A 8 -0.77 7.91 -6.54
N GLU A 9 -1.11 6.62 -6.36
CA GLU A 9 -2.49 6.20 -6.19
C GLU A 9 -3.10 6.78 -4.91
N MET A 10 -2.33 6.82 -3.84
CA MET A 10 -2.77 7.41 -2.58
C MET A 10 -3.10 8.90 -2.76
N LYS A 11 -2.21 9.65 -3.40
CA LYS A 11 -2.42 11.08 -3.67
C LYS A 11 -3.64 11.30 -4.55
N LYS A 12 -3.75 10.51 -5.60
CA LYS A 12 -4.87 10.60 -6.55
C LYS A 12 -6.21 10.39 -5.86
N LYS A 13 -6.25 9.50 -4.88
CA LYS A 13 -7.49 9.16 -4.14
C LYS A 13 -7.68 10.00 -2.88
N GLY A 14 -6.70 10.83 -2.53
CA GLY A 14 -6.77 11.65 -1.33
C GLY A 14 -6.67 10.86 -0.03
N ILE A 15 -5.96 9.75 -0.03
CA ILE A 15 -5.76 8.88 1.14
C ILE A 15 -4.37 9.11 1.71
N SER A 16 -4.29 9.50 2.98
CA SER A 16 -3.01 9.68 3.67
C SER A 16 -2.45 8.35 4.14
N VAL A 17 -1.13 8.34 4.45
CA VAL A 17 -0.49 7.16 5.03
C VAL A 17 -1.17 6.77 6.33
N GLU A 18 -1.51 7.75 7.16
CA GLU A 18 -2.21 7.51 8.43
C GLU A 18 -3.54 6.81 8.23
N GLU A 19 -4.33 7.29 7.27
CA GLU A 19 -5.62 6.67 6.96
C GLU A 19 -5.46 5.25 6.43
N LEU A 20 -4.51 5.05 5.53
CA LEU A 20 -4.28 3.74 4.95
C LEU A 20 -3.82 2.75 6.03
N CYS A 21 -2.90 3.15 6.90
CA CYS A 21 -2.43 2.32 8.00
C CYS A 21 -3.57 1.92 8.94
N LYS A 22 -4.48 2.83 9.22
CA LYS A 22 -5.68 2.54 10.01
C LYS A 22 -6.53 1.48 9.35
N GLN A 23 -6.73 1.59 8.04
CA GLN A 23 -7.57 0.64 7.31
C GLN A 23 -6.97 -0.76 7.28
N ILE A 24 -5.66 -0.86 7.15
CA ILE A 24 -5.01 -2.16 7.07
C ILE A 24 -4.52 -2.69 8.43
N GLY A 25 -4.61 -1.85 9.47
CA GLY A 25 -4.31 -2.30 10.85
C GLY A 25 -2.84 -2.44 11.17
N ILE A 26 -1.96 -1.62 10.58
CA ILE A 26 -0.53 -1.64 10.86
C ILE A 26 -0.04 -0.26 11.30
N SER A 27 1.13 -0.21 11.93
CA SER A 27 1.75 1.05 12.30
C SER A 27 2.40 1.72 11.08
N ARG A 28 2.65 3.02 11.18
CA ARG A 28 3.36 3.76 10.14
C ARG A 28 4.76 3.21 9.92
N SER A 29 5.46 2.85 11.02
CA SER A 29 6.79 2.24 10.92
C SER A 29 6.78 0.94 10.14
N ALA A 30 5.79 0.08 10.41
CA ALA A 30 5.64 -1.17 9.69
C ALA A 30 5.34 -0.91 8.22
N PHE A 31 4.48 0.07 7.93
CA PHE A 31 4.13 0.45 6.56
C PHE A 31 5.38 0.86 5.77
N TYR A 32 6.21 1.74 6.35
CA TYR A 32 7.41 2.21 5.68
C TYR A 32 8.44 1.10 5.47
N ARG A 33 8.59 0.19 6.45
CA ARG A 33 9.49 -0.96 6.28
C ARG A 33 9.04 -1.82 5.10
N LYS A 34 7.74 -2.04 4.97
CA LYS A 34 7.18 -2.83 3.87
C LYS A 34 7.34 -2.13 2.53
N CYS A 35 7.13 -0.82 2.50
CA CYS A 35 7.34 -0.03 1.30
C CYS A 35 8.80 -0.04 0.85
N ASN A 36 9.74 -0.10 1.79
CA ASN A 36 11.17 -0.09 1.49
C ASN A 36 11.75 -1.49 1.24
N GLY A 37 10.91 -2.50 1.19
CA GLY A 37 11.35 -3.87 0.89
C GLY A 37 11.99 -4.62 2.05
N LYS A 38 11.95 -4.07 3.26
CA LYS A 38 12.52 -4.74 4.44
C LYS A 38 11.61 -5.84 4.98
N SER A 39 10.34 -5.77 4.68
CA SER A 39 9.39 -6.85 4.89
C SER A 39 8.33 -6.74 3.81
N GLU A 40 7.53 -7.79 3.65
CA GLU A 40 6.54 -7.83 2.59
C GLU A 40 5.14 -7.59 3.15
N PHE A 41 4.27 -7.01 2.32
CA PHE A 41 2.86 -6.96 2.67
C PHE A 41 2.27 -8.35 2.60
N THR A 42 1.44 -8.70 3.58
CA THR A 42 0.69 -9.95 3.55
C THR A 42 -0.41 -9.86 2.51
N GLN A 43 -0.96 -11.00 2.12
CA GLN A 43 -2.06 -11.02 1.16
C GLN A 43 -3.29 -10.26 1.68
N SER A 44 -3.58 -10.41 2.97
CA SER A 44 -4.72 -9.69 3.56
C SER A 44 -4.48 -8.18 3.59
N GLU A 45 -3.25 -7.74 3.82
CA GLU A 45 -2.89 -6.32 3.76
C GLU A 45 -3.02 -5.78 2.34
N ILE A 46 -2.53 -6.53 1.36
CA ILE A 46 -2.65 -6.15 -0.06
C ILE A 46 -4.12 -6.02 -0.45
N LYS A 47 -4.94 -6.97 -0.03
CA LYS A 47 -6.37 -6.93 -0.30
C LYS A 47 -7.02 -5.69 0.29
N SER A 48 -6.67 -5.35 1.53
CA SER A 48 -7.19 -4.15 2.19
C SER A 48 -6.78 -2.88 1.46
N ILE A 49 -5.51 -2.81 1.00
CA ILE A 49 -5.02 -1.66 0.24
C ILE A 49 -5.77 -1.55 -1.10
N VAL A 50 -5.93 -2.66 -1.80
CA VAL A 50 -6.64 -2.70 -3.07
C VAL A 50 -8.07 -2.18 -2.90
N GLU A 51 -8.75 -2.61 -1.86
CA GLU A 51 -10.12 -2.17 -1.58
C GLU A 51 -10.17 -0.70 -1.17
N CYS A 52 -9.26 -0.28 -0.30
CA CYS A 52 -9.21 1.09 0.21
C CYS A 52 -8.93 2.09 -0.90
N LEU A 53 -8.01 1.78 -1.79
CA LEU A 53 -7.63 2.65 -2.90
C LEU A 53 -8.38 2.37 -4.19
N ASN A 54 -9.20 1.34 -4.22
CA ASN A 54 -9.93 0.92 -5.41
C ASN A 54 -8.98 0.77 -6.61
N LEU A 55 -7.91 -0.02 -6.42
CA LEU A 55 -6.87 -0.17 -7.42
C LEU A 55 -7.33 -1.04 -8.61
N ALA A 56 -7.12 -0.52 -9.81
CA ALA A 56 -7.44 -1.25 -11.04
C ALA A 56 -6.38 -2.30 -11.38
N SER A 57 -5.11 -2.03 -11.02
CA SER A 57 -3.99 -2.90 -11.37
C SER A 57 -3.06 -3.11 -10.17
N PRO A 58 -3.48 -3.90 -9.18
CA PRO A 58 -2.62 -4.13 -8.01
C PRO A 58 -1.32 -4.85 -8.35
N MET A 59 -1.29 -5.64 -9.40
CA MET A 59 -0.08 -6.33 -9.86
C MET A 59 1.05 -5.36 -10.18
N ALA A 60 0.74 -4.20 -10.77
CA ALA A 60 1.75 -3.21 -11.12
C ALA A 60 2.44 -2.61 -9.89
N ILE A 61 1.75 -2.59 -8.76
CA ILE A 61 2.30 -2.04 -7.52
C ILE A 61 3.03 -3.10 -6.72
N PHE A 62 2.36 -4.20 -6.42
CA PHE A 62 2.85 -5.18 -5.43
C PHE A 62 3.74 -6.25 -6.00
N PHE A 63 3.66 -6.51 -7.29
CA PHE A 63 4.42 -7.58 -7.93
C PHE A 63 5.31 -7.08 -9.06
N ALA A 64 5.68 -5.79 -9.02
CA ALA A 64 6.61 -5.21 -9.98
C ALA A 64 8.00 -5.84 -9.80
N GLN A 65 8.63 -6.11 -10.91
CA GLN A 65 9.99 -6.68 -10.94
C GLN A 65 11.04 -5.57 -10.93
#